data_3d8071da321a377540dbe74f67fe3c09
#
_entry.id   3d8071da321a377540dbe74f67fe3c09
#
_cell.length_a   1.000
_cell.length_b   1.000
_cell.length_c   1.000
_cell.angle_alpha   90.00
_cell.angle_beta   90.00
_cell.angle_gamma   90.00
#
_symmetry.space_group_name_H-M   'P 1'
#
loop_
_entity.id
_entity.type
_entity.pdbx_description
1 polymer ?
#
loop_
_entity_poly.entity_id
_entity_poly.type
_entity_poly.pdbx_seq_one_letter_code
_entity_poly.pdbx_strand_id
1 'polypeptide(L)'
;MAQNKELWEYNANESVWVGKYQNSHNISHWHHDCELIYVCKGRIDIMVDKTTYPLIPGNSFFIESKKIHSMHASCEDTVIMIFIFDYEIIKKIMEPFELSSPLLKYDYHLPELYALLFNELVQKPSLYEIKTKNIIQELVIDILRKETINEKKKTKKIDEKLMQLLNDIDENYANYTLDDAVKLMGMNASYFSRFFHNATGISFSKYLNCVRVENAVELLHDKKDYQITEVAMLCGFQTIRNFNRIMKSYTGYAPSQIPDHYVFNGLKLYADGKTLNPTLSDCKLIEFSSPHN
;
A
#
# COMPACT_ATOMS: atom_id res chain seq x y z
N MET A 1 9.90 -18.73 14.33
CA MET A 1 8.49 -18.40 14.13
C MET A 1 8.46 -17.25 13.14
N ALA A 2 7.94 -17.48 11.95
CA ALA A 2 7.88 -16.47 10.91
C ALA A 2 6.93 -15.35 11.36
N GLN A 3 7.43 -14.12 11.46
CA GLN A 3 6.59 -12.97 11.68
C GLN A 3 5.81 -12.72 10.40
N ASN A 4 4.48 -12.85 10.48
CA ASN A 4 3.59 -12.57 9.37
C ASN A 4 3.72 -11.11 8.97
N LYS A 5 4.20 -10.88 7.77
CA LYS A 5 4.20 -9.61 7.06
C LYS A 5 2.79 -9.33 6.55
N GLU A 6 2.38 -8.08 6.48
CA GLU A 6 1.24 -7.69 5.64
C GLU A 6 1.61 -7.93 4.18
N LEU A 7 1.41 -9.14 3.74
CA LEU A 7 1.55 -9.54 2.36
C LEU A 7 0.14 -9.84 1.87
N TRP A 8 -0.52 -8.80 1.36
CA TRP A 8 -1.56 -9.06 0.41
C TRP A 8 -0.91 -9.02 -0.98
N GLU A 9 -1.01 -10.12 -1.67
CA GLU A 9 -0.66 -10.23 -3.08
C GLU A 9 -1.84 -10.88 -3.76
N TYR A 10 -2.20 -10.35 -4.91
CA TYR A 10 -3.16 -11.03 -5.76
C TYR A 10 -2.49 -12.27 -6.35
N ASN A 11 -3.18 -13.41 -6.32
CA ASN A 11 -2.76 -14.49 -7.21
C ASN A 11 -2.92 -14.05 -8.66
N ALA A 12 -2.21 -14.71 -9.59
CA ALA A 12 -2.32 -14.40 -11.01
C ALA A 12 -3.79 -14.32 -11.46
N ASN A 13 -4.18 -13.19 -12.05
CA ASN A 13 -5.53 -12.82 -12.51
C ASN A 13 -6.53 -12.38 -11.42
N GLU A 14 -6.22 -12.46 -10.14
CA GLU A 14 -7.05 -11.89 -9.08
C GLU A 14 -6.91 -10.36 -9.04
N SER A 15 -7.95 -9.68 -8.59
CA SER A 15 -7.96 -8.22 -8.40
C SER A 15 -8.69 -7.83 -7.11
N VAL A 16 -8.96 -8.81 -6.27
CA VAL A 16 -9.65 -8.66 -4.97
C VAL A 16 -8.97 -9.55 -3.95
N TRP A 17 -8.71 -9.00 -2.80
CA TRP A 17 -8.20 -9.71 -1.64
C TRP A 17 -9.00 -9.29 -0.39
N VAL A 18 -9.24 -10.23 0.52
CA VAL A 18 -9.89 -9.95 1.81
C VAL A 18 -9.13 -10.62 2.95
N GLY A 19 -9.04 -9.92 4.07
CA GLY A 19 -8.39 -10.44 5.27
C GLY A 19 -8.92 -9.83 6.56
N LYS A 20 -8.67 -10.51 7.68
CA LYS A 20 -8.92 -10.00 9.03
C LYS A 20 -7.61 -9.80 9.76
N TYR A 21 -7.46 -8.63 10.34
CA TYR A 21 -6.33 -8.29 11.18
C TYR A 21 -6.75 -8.09 12.63
N GLN A 22 -5.92 -8.55 13.53
CA GLN A 22 -5.97 -8.19 14.93
C GLN A 22 -4.84 -7.20 15.24
N ASN A 23 -5.17 -6.11 15.95
CA ASN A 23 -4.24 -5.07 16.38
C ASN A 23 -3.44 -4.47 15.20
N SER A 24 -4.13 -4.08 14.13
CA SER A 24 -3.49 -3.52 12.96
C SER A 24 -2.78 -2.20 13.28
N HIS A 25 -1.48 -2.18 13.02
CA HIS A 25 -0.65 -1.00 13.08
C HIS A 25 0.22 -0.95 11.84
N ASN A 26 0.08 0.09 11.05
CA ASN A 26 0.98 0.34 9.95
C ASN A 26 1.41 1.82 9.92
N ILE A 27 2.51 2.07 9.27
CA ILE A 27 2.98 3.43 9.03
C ILE A 27 2.33 4.01 7.79
N SER A 28 2.41 5.33 7.63
CA SER A 28 1.88 6.02 6.46
C SER A 28 2.48 5.46 5.17
N HIS A 29 1.62 4.99 4.29
CA HIS A 29 1.94 4.43 2.98
C HIS A 29 0.83 4.76 1.97
N TRP A 30 1.01 4.37 0.74
CA TRP A 30 0.01 4.47 -0.31
C TRP A 30 0.23 3.33 -1.33
N HIS A 31 -0.81 2.97 -2.05
CA HIS A 31 -0.76 1.99 -3.14
C HIS A 31 -1.82 2.31 -4.20
N HIS A 32 -1.79 1.58 -5.31
CA HIS A 32 -2.73 1.77 -6.41
C HIS A 32 -4.12 1.19 -6.15
N ASP A 33 -4.22 0.29 -5.19
CA ASP A 33 -5.48 -0.35 -4.85
C ASP A 33 -6.35 0.56 -3.97
N CYS A 34 -7.62 0.23 -3.92
CA CYS A 34 -8.54 0.77 -2.94
C CYS A 34 -8.65 -0.16 -1.74
N GLU A 35 -8.89 0.41 -0.56
CA GLU A 35 -9.17 -0.36 0.64
C GLU A 35 -10.54 0.01 1.22
N LEU A 36 -11.27 -1.02 1.64
CA LEU A 36 -12.47 -0.84 2.45
C LEU A 36 -12.25 -1.57 3.77
N ILE A 37 -12.41 -0.84 4.87
CA ILE A 37 -12.13 -1.31 6.23
C ILE A 37 -13.44 -1.34 7.01
N TYR A 38 -13.66 -2.44 7.74
CA TYR A 38 -14.77 -2.57 8.68
C TYR A 38 -14.24 -2.92 10.06
N VAL A 39 -14.67 -2.19 11.09
CA VAL A 39 -14.27 -2.45 12.47
C VAL A 39 -15.22 -3.46 13.11
N CYS A 40 -14.70 -4.65 13.39
CA CYS A 40 -15.46 -5.72 14.05
C CYS A 40 -15.48 -5.56 15.57
N LYS A 41 -14.33 -5.20 16.17
CA LYS A 41 -14.13 -5.09 17.61
C LYS A 41 -13.05 -4.05 17.93
N GLY A 42 -13.13 -3.43 19.07
CA GLY A 42 -12.10 -2.51 19.56
C GLY A 42 -12.19 -1.11 18.97
N ARG A 43 -11.06 -0.46 18.78
CA ARG A 43 -10.95 0.90 18.25
C ARG A 43 -9.70 1.02 17.39
N ILE A 44 -9.81 1.70 16.26
CA ILE A 44 -8.69 1.99 15.38
C ILE A 44 -8.74 3.45 14.90
N ASP A 45 -7.60 4.09 14.90
CA ASP A 45 -7.43 5.41 14.31
C ASP A 45 -6.85 5.23 12.89
N ILE A 46 -7.55 5.74 11.87
CA ILE A 46 -7.08 5.74 10.49
C ILE A 46 -6.74 7.17 10.10
N MET A 47 -5.52 7.41 9.68
CA MET A 47 -5.10 8.69 9.14
C MET A 47 -5.11 8.62 7.61
N VAL A 48 -5.80 9.57 6.97
CA VAL A 48 -5.78 9.77 5.52
C VAL A 48 -5.53 11.24 5.22
N ASP A 49 -4.57 11.53 4.35
CA ASP A 49 -4.24 12.90 3.95
C ASP A 49 -4.07 13.87 5.17
N LYS A 50 -3.41 13.41 6.23
CA LYS A 50 -3.15 14.13 7.50
C LYS A 50 -4.37 14.34 8.40
N THR A 51 -5.52 13.80 8.06
CA THR A 51 -6.71 13.81 8.92
C THR A 51 -6.87 12.45 9.57
N THR A 52 -7.01 12.44 10.91
CA THR A 52 -7.20 11.19 11.67
C THR A 52 -8.69 10.98 11.95
N TYR A 53 -9.15 9.78 11.68
CA TYR A 53 -10.52 9.34 11.89
C TYR A 53 -10.53 8.22 12.94
N PRO A 54 -11.07 8.46 14.14
CA PRO A 54 -11.27 7.42 15.13
C PRO A 54 -12.48 6.55 14.75
N LEU A 55 -12.25 5.25 14.59
CA LEU A 55 -13.30 4.30 14.21
C LEU A 55 -13.60 3.35 15.36
N ILE A 56 -14.88 3.00 15.49
CA ILE A 56 -15.44 2.09 16.50
C ILE A 56 -16.17 0.93 15.79
N PRO A 57 -16.52 -0.16 16.50
CA PRO A 57 -17.24 -1.28 15.91
C PRO A 57 -18.48 -0.85 15.13
N GLY A 58 -18.65 -1.43 13.94
CA GLY A 58 -19.73 -1.08 13.00
C GLY A 58 -19.36 0.04 12.02
N ASN A 59 -18.26 0.76 12.24
CA ASN A 59 -17.82 1.77 11.27
C ASN A 59 -17.19 1.11 10.04
N SER A 60 -17.48 1.68 8.88
CA SER A 60 -16.90 1.35 7.59
C SER A 60 -16.14 2.55 7.04
N PHE A 61 -14.98 2.32 6.44
CA PHE A 61 -14.08 3.37 6.00
C PHE A 61 -13.49 3.01 4.63
N PHE A 62 -13.63 3.92 3.65
CA PHE A 62 -13.17 3.69 2.28
C PHE A 62 -11.94 4.55 1.98
N ILE A 63 -10.85 3.91 1.63
CA ILE A 63 -9.60 4.57 1.21
C ILE A 63 -9.49 4.45 -0.30
N GLU A 64 -9.56 5.59 -0.98
CA GLU A 64 -9.40 5.64 -2.43
C GLU A 64 -7.94 5.35 -2.82
N SER A 65 -7.76 4.83 -4.04
CA SER A 65 -6.45 4.64 -4.67
C SER A 65 -5.53 5.84 -4.51
N LYS A 66 -4.26 5.59 -4.22
CA LYS A 66 -3.18 6.59 -4.12
C LYS A 66 -3.32 7.59 -2.95
N LYS A 67 -4.21 7.33 -2.00
CA LYS A 67 -4.31 8.10 -0.76
C LYS A 67 -3.24 7.67 0.23
N ILE A 68 -2.48 8.64 0.76
CA ILE A 68 -1.52 8.36 1.85
C ILE A 68 -2.32 8.09 3.12
N HIS A 69 -2.12 6.92 3.70
CA HIS A 69 -2.85 6.50 4.89
C HIS A 69 -2.00 5.68 5.85
N SER A 70 -2.47 5.61 7.09
CA SER A 70 -1.93 4.73 8.14
C SER A 70 -3.02 4.31 9.09
N MET A 71 -2.82 3.18 9.77
CA MET A 71 -3.75 2.61 10.73
C MET A 71 -3.06 2.40 12.06
N HIS A 72 -3.78 2.64 13.15
CA HIS A 72 -3.28 2.42 14.50
C HIS A 72 -4.40 1.92 15.42
N ALA A 73 -4.33 0.64 15.80
CA ALA A 73 -5.24 0.08 16.80
C ALA A 73 -5.00 0.76 18.15
N SER A 74 -6.04 1.40 18.70
CA SER A 74 -5.96 2.20 19.93
C SER A 74 -6.28 1.40 21.18
N CYS A 75 -6.68 0.13 21.07
CA CYS A 75 -6.91 -0.77 22.19
C CYS A 75 -6.54 -2.22 21.81
N GLU A 76 -6.23 -3.01 22.82
CA GLU A 76 -5.95 -4.43 22.69
C GLU A 76 -7.17 -5.18 22.11
N ASP A 77 -6.93 -6.25 21.38
CA ASP A 77 -7.94 -7.07 20.70
C ASP A 77 -8.80 -6.32 19.66
N THR A 78 -8.30 -5.24 19.09
CA THR A 78 -8.95 -4.59 17.95
C THR A 78 -8.95 -5.55 16.76
N VAL A 79 -10.13 -5.82 16.19
CA VAL A 79 -10.28 -6.67 14.99
C VAL A 79 -10.92 -5.87 13.88
N ILE A 80 -10.30 -5.90 12.71
CA ILE A 80 -10.81 -5.28 11.49
C ILE A 80 -10.87 -6.29 10.35
N MET A 81 -11.84 -6.09 9.46
CA MET A 81 -11.87 -6.71 8.13
C MET A 81 -11.34 -5.69 7.13
N ILE A 82 -10.50 -6.14 6.23
CA ILE A 82 -9.98 -5.32 5.12
C ILE A 82 -10.34 -6.00 3.81
N PHE A 83 -10.82 -5.19 2.87
CA PHE A 83 -11.05 -5.55 1.48
C PHE A 83 -10.10 -4.70 0.64
N ILE A 84 -9.19 -5.33 -0.07
CA ILE A 84 -8.27 -4.66 -0.98
C ILE A 84 -8.64 -5.05 -2.40
N PHE A 85 -8.73 -4.09 -3.28
CA PHE A 85 -9.09 -4.36 -4.66
C PHE A 85 -8.47 -3.35 -5.62
N ASP A 86 -8.09 -3.86 -6.78
CA ASP A 86 -7.48 -3.09 -7.85
C ASP A 86 -8.41 -1.96 -8.31
N TYR A 87 -7.90 -0.74 -8.32
CA TYR A 87 -8.64 0.44 -8.77
C TYR A 87 -9.18 0.31 -10.19
N GLU A 88 -8.49 -0.40 -11.07
CA GLU A 88 -8.91 -0.56 -12.47
C GLU A 88 -10.29 -1.22 -12.60
N ILE A 89 -10.70 -2.08 -11.65
CA ILE A 89 -12.03 -2.72 -11.68
C ILE A 89 -13.17 -1.75 -11.39
N ILE A 90 -12.91 -0.64 -10.68
CA ILE A 90 -13.93 0.36 -10.32
C ILE A 90 -13.67 1.74 -10.96
N LYS A 91 -12.60 1.90 -11.71
CA LYS A 91 -12.16 3.17 -12.28
C LYS A 91 -13.27 3.91 -13.03
N LYS A 92 -13.95 3.23 -13.94
CA LYS A 92 -15.05 3.82 -14.73
C LYS A 92 -16.23 4.28 -13.87
N ILE A 93 -16.40 3.68 -12.69
CA ILE A 93 -17.46 4.01 -11.74
C ILE A 93 -17.03 5.22 -10.89
N MET A 94 -15.78 5.23 -10.44
CA MET A 94 -15.25 6.25 -9.54
C MET A 94 -14.71 7.51 -10.23
N GLU A 95 -14.25 7.42 -11.48
CA GLU A 95 -13.61 8.57 -12.17
C GLU A 95 -14.42 9.87 -12.15
N PRO A 96 -15.76 9.85 -12.33
CA PRO A 96 -16.57 11.07 -12.25
C PRO A 96 -16.77 11.61 -10.84
N PHE A 97 -16.53 10.79 -9.81
CA PHE A 97 -16.96 11.07 -8.44
C PHE A 97 -15.84 10.92 -7.43
N GLU A 98 -15.93 11.66 -6.33
CA GLU A 98 -15.18 11.46 -5.08
C GLU A 98 -16.14 11.45 -3.90
N LEU A 99 -15.86 10.65 -2.88
CA LEU A 99 -16.62 10.65 -1.64
C LEU A 99 -16.32 11.93 -0.85
N SER A 100 -17.38 12.56 -0.32
CA SER A 100 -17.22 13.74 0.53
C SER A 100 -16.55 13.41 1.88
N SER A 101 -16.59 12.15 2.29
CA SER A 101 -15.94 11.61 3.48
C SER A 101 -15.54 10.16 3.24
N PRO A 102 -14.34 9.75 3.68
CA PRO A 102 -13.95 8.35 3.66
C PRO A 102 -14.69 7.50 4.71
N LEU A 103 -15.22 8.11 5.78
CA LEU A 103 -16.07 7.45 6.77
C LEU A 103 -17.48 7.30 6.20
N LEU A 104 -17.90 6.06 5.96
CA LEU A 104 -19.20 5.73 5.40
C LEU A 104 -20.30 5.82 6.47
N LYS A 105 -21.46 6.32 6.07
CA LYS A 105 -22.59 6.59 7.00
C LYS A 105 -23.59 5.45 7.07
N TYR A 106 -23.65 4.64 6.02
CA TYR A 106 -24.66 3.59 5.89
C TYR A 106 -24.06 2.21 6.12
N ASP A 107 -24.90 1.27 6.51
CA ASP A 107 -24.54 -0.13 6.57
C ASP A 107 -24.58 -0.76 5.16
N TYR A 108 -23.49 -1.42 4.80
CA TYR A 108 -23.29 -2.14 3.54
C TYR A 108 -23.18 -3.65 3.74
N HIS A 109 -23.56 -4.16 4.91
CA HIS A 109 -23.50 -5.58 5.27
C HIS A 109 -22.11 -6.19 5.00
N LEU A 110 -21.05 -5.44 5.37
CA LEU A 110 -19.67 -5.83 5.06
C LEU A 110 -19.23 -7.17 5.69
N PRO A 111 -19.70 -7.56 6.90
CA PRO A 111 -19.40 -8.88 7.42
C PRO A 111 -19.89 -10.05 6.53
N GLU A 112 -21.12 -9.93 5.99
CA GLU A 112 -21.73 -10.92 5.10
C GLU A 112 -21.01 -10.92 3.74
N LEU A 113 -20.68 -9.73 3.24
CA LEU A 113 -19.93 -9.56 2.00
C LEU A 113 -18.52 -10.13 2.11
N TYR A 114 -17.87 -9.93 3.26
CA TYR A 114 -16.57 -10.53 3.56
C TYR A 114 -16.63 -12.05 3.47
N ALA A 115 -17.61 -12.68 4.13
CA ALA A 115 -17.77 -14.13 4.11
C ALA A 115 -18.01 -14.66 2.68
N LEU A 116 -18.80 -13.94 1.89
CA LEU A 116 -19.05 -14.29 0.49
C LEU A 116 -17.77 -14.23 -0.35
N LEU A 117 -17.05 -13.11 -0.29
CA LEU A 117 -15.79 -12.92 -1.03
C LEU A 117 -14.71 -13.90 -0.56
N PHE A 118 -14.58 -14.10 0.74
CA PHE A 118 -13.63 -15.05 1.32
C PHE A 118 -13.88 -16.48 0.77
N ASN A 119 -15.12 -16.94 0.76
CA ASN A 119 -15.46 -18.26 0.22
C ASN A 119 -15.17 -18.36 -1.28
N GLU A 120 -15.49 -17.34 -2.09
CA GLU A 120 -15.20 -17.33 -3.52
C GLU A 120 -13.68 -17.39 -3.78
N LEU A 121 -12.90 -16.61 -3.04
CA LEU A 121 -11.45 -16.51 -3.22
C LEU A 121 -10.69 -17.74 -2.69
N VAL A 122 -11.21 -18.42 -1.67
CA VAL A 122 -10.59 -19.64 -1.12
C VAL A 122 -10.99 -20.89 -1.91
N GLN A 123 -12.28 -21.05 -2.26
CA GLN A 123 -12.78 -22.22 -2.97
C GLN A 123 -12.53 -22.18 -4.47
N LYS A 124 -12.36 -20.99 -5.03
CA LYS A 124 -12.07 -20.74 -6.46
C LYS A 124 -13.00 -21.51 -7.41
N PRO A 125 -14.33 -21.44 -7.25
CA PRO A 125 -15.23 -22.07 -8.21
C PRO A 125 -15.08 -21.43 -9.59
N SER A 126 -15.58 -22.08 -10.63
CA SER A 126 -15.52 -21.51 -11.99
C SER A 126 -16.05 -20.08 -12.02
N LEU A 127 -15.29 -19.17 -12.67
CA LEU A 127 -15.62 -17.76 -12.83
C LEU A 127 -15.56 -16.92 -11.53
N TYR A 128 -14.92 -17.40 -10.46
CA TYR A 128 -14.80 -16.68 -9.20
C TYR A 128 -14.14 -15.29 -9.37
N GLU A 129 -13.17 -15.15 -10.27
CA GLU A 129 -12.50 -13.87 -10.55
C GLU A 129 -13.48 -12.83 -11.11
N ILE A 130 -14.39 -13.24 -12.01
CA ILE A 130 -15.41 -12.37 -12.55
C ILE A 130 -16.45 -12.03 -11.48
N LYS A 131 -16.83 -13.03 -10.69
CA LYS A 131 -17.83 -12.86 -9.64
C LYS A 131 -17.35 -11.91 -8.55
N THR A 132 -16.12 -12.06 -8.08
CA THR A 132 -15.54 -11.19 -7.04
C THR A 132 -15.42 -9.74 -7.52
N LYS A 133 -15.00 -9.52 -8.78
CA LYS A 133 -15.00 -8.18 -9.39
C LYS A 133 -16.39 -7.56 -9.45
N ASN A 134 -17.40 -8.32 -9.88
CA ASN A 134 -18.78 -7.82 -9.96
C ASN A 134 -19.33 -7.46 -8.57
N ILE A 135 -19.03 -8.26 -7.54
CA ILE A 135 -19.43 -7.99 -6.16
C ILE A 135 -18.85 -6.65 -5.69
N ILE A 136 -17.57 -6.40 -5.94
CA ILE A 136 -16.92 -5.11 -5.57
C ILE A 136 -17.51 -3.95 -6.38
N GLN A 137 -17.77 -4.13 -7.67
CA GLN A 137 -18.39 -3.09 -8.50
C GLN A 137 -19.78 -2.73 -7.99
N GLU A 138 -20.61 -3.72 -7.66
CA GLU A 138 -21.94 -3.51 -7.10
C GLU A 138 -21.88 -2.76 -5.76
N LEU A 139 -20.99 -3.20 -4.86
CA LEU A 139 -20.76 -2.51 -3.60
C LEU A 139 -20.38 -1.03 -3.80
N VAL A 140 -19.44 -0.73 -4.70
CA VAL A 140 -19.00 0.65 -4.96
C VAL A 140 -20.14 1.48 -5.56
N ILE A 141 -20.95 0.92 -6.43
CA ILE A 141 -22.16 1.59 -6.96
C ILE A 141 -23.13 1.91 -5.82
N ASP A 142 -23.37 0.99 -4.90
CA ASP A 142 -24.24 1.21 -3.76
C ASP A 142 -23.71 2.28 -2.80
N ILE A 143 -22.39 2.30 -2.57
CA ILE A 143 -21.72 3.38 -1.80
C ILE A 143 -21.98 4.73 -2.47
N LEU A 144 -21.70 4.87 -3.77
CA LEU A 144 -21.89 6.13 -4.49
C LEU A 144 -23.36 6.57 -4.59
N ARG A 145 -24.32 5.66 -4.51
CA ARG A 145 -25.75 5.97 -4.50
C ARG A 145 -26.26 6.46 -3.15
N LYS A 146 -25.65 6.02 -2.05
CA LYS A 146 -26.12 6.30 -0.69
C LYS A 146 -25.33 7.41 -0.01
N GLU A 147 -24.03 7.48 -0.27
CA GLU A 147 -23.15 8.48 0.34
C GLU A 147 -23.21 9.83 -0.37
N THR A 148 -22.77 10.87 0.32
CA THR A 148 -22.60 12.19 -0.30
C THR A 148 -21.35 12.16 -1.17
N ILE A 149 -21.54 12.44 -2.45
CA ILE A 149 -20.47 12.50 -3.45
C ILE A 149 -20.30 13.91 -4.00
N ASN A 150 -19.10 14.22 -4.43
CA ASN A 150 -18.77 15.40 -5.22
C ASN A 150 -18.37 14.96 -6.63
N GLU A 151 -18.57 15.84 -7.62
CA GLU A 151 -17.89 15.64 -8.90
C GLU A 151 -16.39 15.78 -8.67
N LYS A 152 -15.65 14.80 -9.15
CA LYS A 152 -14.19 14.81 -9.05
C LYS A 152 -13.66 16.04 -9.78
N LYS A 153 -13.16 16.99 -9.05
CA LYS A 153 -12.48 18.14 -9.65
C LYS A 153 -11.32 17.59 -10.47
N LYS A 154 -11.15 18.10 -11.72
CA LYS A 154 -9.98 17.74 -12.53
C LYS A 154 -8.75 17.78 -11.63
N THR A 155 -8.08 16.65 -11.51
CA THR A 155 -6.85 16.51 -10.72
C THR A 155 -5.96 17.70 -10.99
N LYS A 156 -5.43 18.33 -9.96
CA LYS A 156 -4.52 19.45 -10.16
C LYS A 156 -3.37 18.91 -11.01
N LYS A 157 -2.99 19.66 -12.05
CA LYS A 157 -1.87 19.28 -12.95
C LYS A 157 -0.60 18.88 -12.19
N ILE A 158 -0.46 19.35 -10.94
CA ILE A 158 0.65 19.01 -10.06
C ILE A 158 0.53 17.60 -9.46
N ASP A 159 -0.69 17.13 -9.19
CA ASP A 159 -0.94 15.79 -8.67
C ASP A 159 -0.74 14.75 -9.78
N GLU A 160 -1.16 15.07 -11.01
CA GLU A 160 -0.88 14.23 -12.20
C GLU A 160 0.63 14.10 -12.43
N LYS A 161 1.38 15.19 -12.32
CA LYS A 161 2.84 15.18 -12.43
C LYS A 161 3.51 14.39 -11.29
N LEU A 162 2.98 14.47 -10.08
CA LEU A 162 3.49 13.68 -8.97
C LEU A 162 3.27 12.19 -9.23
N MET A 163 2.09 11.79 -9.69
CA MET A 163 1.82 10.39 -10.05
C MET A 163 2.73 9.91 -11.19
N GLN A 164 2.91 10.74 -12.22
CA GLN A 164 3.86 10.45 -13.29
C GLN A 164 5.29 10.28 -12.73
N LEU A 165 5.73 11.17 -11.85
CA LEU A 165 7.03 11.08 -11.19
C LEU A 165 7.23 9.76 -10.46
N LEU A 166 6.22 9.33 -9.69
CA LEU A 166 6.28 8.09 -8.92
C LEU A 166 6.34 6.88 -9.84
N ASN A 167 5.54 6.84 -10.90
CA ASN A 167 5.60 5.79 -11.92
C ASN A 167 6.96 5.77 -12.65
N ASP A 168 7.47 6.94 -13.05
CA ASP A 168 8.79 7.05 -13.71
C ASP A 168 9.92 6.54 -12.81
N ILE A 169 9.82 6.76 -11.48
CA ILE A 169 10.78 6.23 -10.51
C ILE A 169 10.68 4.71 -10.46
N ASP A 170 9.48 4.14 -10.38
CA ASP A 170 9.27 2.68 -10.29
C ASP A 170 9.79 1.95 -11.55
N GLU A 171 9.61 2.56 -12.73
CA GLU A 171 10.09 1.98 -13.99
C GLU A 171 11.60 2.18 -14.21
N ASN A 172 12.19 3.28 -13.71
CA ASN A 172 13.55 3.70 -14.05
C ASN A 172 14.46 3.90 -12.82
N TYR A 173 14.11 3.34 -11.67
CA TYR A 173 14.73 3.58 -10.37
C TYR A 173 16.27 3.51 -10.38
N ALA A 174 16.85 2.61 -11.17
CA ALA A 174 18.29 2.40 -11.23
C ALA A 174 19.05 3.67 -11.66
N ASN A 175 18.52 4.39 -12.65
CA ASN A 175 19.14 5.56 -13.25
C ASN A 175 18.46 6.88 -12.87
N TYR A 176 17.35 6.85 -12.17
CA TYR A 176 16.57 8.04 -11.84
C TYR A 176 17.32 8.96 -10.85
N THR A 177 17.27 10.25 -11.12
CA THR A 177 18.00 11.26 -10.34
C THR A 177 17.08 12.34 -9.78
N LEU A 178 17.59 13.13 -8.82
CA LEU A 178 16.88 14.31 -8.33
C LEU A 178 16.65 15.33 -9.45
N ASP A 179 17.60 15.48 -10.37
CA ASP A 179 17.51 16.43 -11.47
C ASP A 179 16.39 16.05 -12.46
N ASP A 180 16.18 14.74 -12.70
CA ASP A 180 15.07 14.25 -13.51
C ASP A 180 13.73 14.60 -12.86
N ALA A 181 13.61 14.36 -11.56
CA ALA A 181 12.42 14.69 -10.78
C ALA A 181 12.11 16.20 -10.80
N VAL A 182 13.11 17.02 -10.56
CA VAL A 182 13.01 18.50 -10.58
C VAL A 182 12.57 18.99 -11.96
N LYS A 183 13.15 18.44 -13.02
CA LYS A 183 12.83 18.77 -14.41
C LYS A 183 11.38 18.40 -14.77
N LEU A 184 10.95 17.17 -14.44
CA LEU A 184 9.59 16.70 -14.68
C LEU A 184 8.56 17.58 -13.96
N MET A 185 8.80 17.86 -12.68
CA MET A 185 7.90 18.68 -11.87
C MET A 185 7.90 20.16 -12.26
N GLY A 186 8.96 20.64 -12.94
CA GLY A 186 9.13 22.05 -13.31
C GLY A 186 9.34 22.95 -12.08
N MET A 187 10.07 22.46 -11.08
CA MET A 187 10.34 23.14 -9.81
C MET A 187 11.85 23.34 -9.62
N ASN A 188 12.26 24.27 -8.74
CA ASN A 188 13.63 24.25 -8.27
C ASN A 188 13.82 23.17 -7.17
N ALA A 189 15.06 22.72 -6.96
CA ALA A 189 15.37 21.59 -6.07
C ALA A 189 14.90 21.81 -4.62
N SER A 190 15.04 23.03 -4.09
CA SER A 190 14.62 23.34 -2.71
C SER A 190 13.11 23.32 -2.53
N TYR A 191 12.36 23.81 -3.53
CA TYR A 191 10.90 23.76 -3.51
C TYR A 191 10.40 22.33 -3.73
N PHE A 192 10.99 21.61 -4.68
CA PHE A 192 10.68 20.21 -4.93
C PHE A 192 10.89 19.34 -3.66
N SER A 193 12.01 19.48 -2.98
CA SER A 193 12.27 18.70 -1.76
C SER A 193 11.21 18.89 -0.69
N ARG A 194 10.75 20.14 -0.49
CA ARG A 194 9.65 20.44 0.46
C ARG A 194 8.30 19.92 -0.05
N PHE A 195 8.02 20.13 -1.33
CA PHE A 195 6.80 19.65 -1.96
C PHE A 195 6.70 18.12 -1.85
N PHE A 196 7.75 17.40 -2.28
CA PHE A 196 7.79 15.94 -2.26
C PHE A 196 7.63 15.40 -0.83
N HIS A 197 8.38 15.97 0.13
CA HIS A 197 8.23 15.59 1.54
C HIS A 197 6.81 15.84 2.07
N ASN A 198 6.21 16.98 1.73
CA ASN A 198 4.84 17.29 2.15
C ASN A 198 3.79 16.38 1.49
N ALA A 199 4.04 15.94 0.26
CA ALA A 199 3.14 15.08 -0.50
C ALA A 199 3.26 13.60 -0.09
N THR A 200 4.49 13.12 0.19
CA THR A 200 4.76 11.70 0.44
C THR A 200 5.14 11.38 1.90
N GLY A 201 5.38 12.39 2.74
CA GLY A 201 5.84 12.21 4.12
C GLY A 201 7.34 11.93 4.25
N ILE A 202 8.07 11.65 3.17
CA ILE A 202 9.51 11.36 3.18
C ILE A 202 10.29 12.18 2.14
N SER A 203 11.62 12.23 2.28
CA SER A 203 12.45 12.87 1.27
C SER A 203 12.54 12.02 0.01
N PHE A 204 12.71 12.67 -1.14
CA PHE A 204 12.91 12.03 -2.44
C PHE A 204 14.03 10.95 -2.41
N SER A 205 15.17 11.28 -1.78
CA SER A 205 16.28 10.32 -1.69
C SER A 205 15.92 9.08 -0.86
N LYS A 206 15.12 9.24 0.19
CA LYS A 206 14.64 8.08 0.97
C LYS A 206 13.68 7.24 0.14
N TYR A 207 12.74 7.86 -0.56
CA TYR A 207 11.81 7.19 -1.46
C TYR A 207 12.54 6.36 -2.53
N LEU A 208 13.45 7.01 -3.27
CA LEU A 208 14.23 6.33 -4.31
C LEU A 208 15.07 5.16 -3.76
N ASN A 209 15.65 5.33 -2.56
CA ASN A 209 16.36 4.23 -1.91
C ASN A 209 15.43 3.09 -1.49
N CYS A 210 14.18 3.37 -1.07
CA CYS A 210 13.19 2.33 -0.80
C CYS A 210 12.94 1.48 -2.04
N VAL A 211 12.63 2.11 -3.17
CA VAL A 211 12.39 1.42 -4.44
C VAL A 211 13.61 0.58 -4.87
N ARG A 212 14.81 1.14 -4.77
CA ARG A 212 16.05 0.43 -5.08
C ARG A 212 16.32 -0.78 -4.18
N VAL A 213 16.03 -0.67 -2.89
CA VAL A 213 16.19 -1.77 -1.92
C VAL A 213 15.16 -2.86 -2.17
N GLU A 214 13.93 -2.50 -2.49
CA GLU A 214 12.86 -3.45 -2.84
C GLU A 214 13.27 -4.32 -4.02
N ASN A 215 13.65 -3.71 -5.12
CA ASN A 215 14.15 -4.41 -6.29
C ASN A 215 15.44 -5.21 -6.01
N ALA A 216 16.32 -4.71 -5.14
CA ALA A 216 17.53 -5.44 -4.75
C ALA A 216 17.20 -6.72 -3.95
N VAL A 217 16.23 -6.67 -3.06
CA VAL A 217 15.77 -7.85 -2.31
C VAL A 217 15.17 -8.89 -3.25
N GLU A 218 14.34 -8.48 -4.21
CA GLU A 218 13.78 -9.38 -5.23
C GLU A 218 14.88 -10.05 -6.07
N LEU A 219 15.85 -9.28 -6.56
CA LEU A 219 16.99 -9.83 -7.32
C LEU A 219 17.86 -10.80 -6.51
N LEU A 220 18.02 -10.55 -5.20
CA LEU A 220 18.76 -11.45 -4.30
C LEU A 220 18.00 -12.76 -4.04
N HIS A 221 16.67 -12.76 -4.14
CA HIS A 221 15.83 -13.95 -3.99
C HIS A 221 15.66 -14.73 -5.30
N ASP A 222 15.67 -14.03 -6.42
CA ASP A 222 15.57 -14.64 -7.73
C ASP A 222 16.87 -15.42 -8.00
N LYS A 223 16.96 -16.67 -7.52
CA LYS A 223 18.12 -17.60 -7.44
C LYS A 223 18.98 -17.72 -8.73
N LYS A 224 19.00 -16.69 -9.53
CA LYS A 224 19.99 -16.49 -10.57
C LYS A 224 21.29 -16.11 -9.86
N ASP A 225 22.42 -16.64 -10.33
CA ASP A 225 23.77 -16.46 -9.82
C ASP A 225 24.30 -15.01 -9.87
N TYR A 226 23.49 -14.02 -9.48
CA TYR A 226 23.93 -12.63 -9.39
C TYR A 226 24.89 -12.44 -8.22
N GLN A 227 26.04 -11.90 -8.51
CA GLN A 227 26.93 -11.43 -7.44
C GLN A 227 26.32 -10.17 -6.77
N ILE A 228 26.58 -10.00 -5.49
CA ILE A 228 26.10 -8.82 -4.72
C ILE A 228 26.51 -7.50 -5.39
N THR A 229 27.68 -7.47 -6.04
CA THR A 229 28.17 -6.33 -6.83
C THR A 229 27.30 -6.02 -8.04
N GLU A 230 26.81 -7.05 -8.71
CA GLU A 230 25.92 -6.93 -9.88
C GLU A 230 24.55 -6.41 -9.45
N VAL A 231 23.97 -6.97 -8.39
CA VAL A 231 22.71 -6.49 -7.81
C VAL A 231 22.82 -5.00 -7.43
N ALA A 232 23.92 -4.59 -6.79
CA ALA A 232 24.15 -3.19 -6.44
C ALA A 232 24.12 -2.27 -7.70
N MET A 233 24.78 -2.69 -8.77
CA MET A 233 24.82 -1.92 -10.03
C MET A 233 23.44 -1.88 -10.71
N LEU A 234 22.77 -3.04 -10.83
CA LEU A 234 21.44 -3.16 -11.43
C LEU A 234 20.40 -2.31 -10.70
N CYS A 235 20.55 -2.14 -9.38
CA CYS A 235 19.69 -1.30 -8.55
C CYS A 235 20.14 0.16 -8.46
N GLY A 236 21.14 0.60 -9.23
CA GLY A 236 21.56 2.00 -9.33
C GLY A 236 22.39 2.50 -8.16
N PHE A 237 23.07 1.60 -7.42
CA PHE A 237 24.02 1.99 -6.39
C PHE A 237 25.42 2.14 -6.99
N GLN A 238 25.97 3.33 -6.91
CA GLN A 238 27.29 3.64 -7.50
C GLN A 238 28.45 2.94 -6.79
N THR A 239 28.29 2.54 -5.52
CA THR A 239 29.33 1.86 -4.75
C THR A 239 28.74 0.77 -3.87
N ILE A 240 29.47 -0.34 -3.75
CA ILE A 240 29.10 -1.47 -2.88
C ILE A 240 29.00 -1.06 -1.40
N ARG A 241 29.85 -0.12 -0.98
CA ARG A 241 29.82 0.40 0.39
C ARG A 241 28.51 1.13 0.69
N ASN A 242 28.02 1.95 -0.25
CA ASN A 242 26.75 2.64 -0.09
C ASN A 242 25.58 1.65 -0.14
N PHE A 243 25.62 0.68 -1.07
CA PHE A 243 24.65 -0.40 -1.16
C PHE A 243 24.52 -1.14 0.18
N ASN A 244 25.60 -1.68 0.71
CA ASN A 244 25.60 -2.41 1.98
C ASN A 244 25.04 -1.56 3.14
N ARG A 245 25.43 -0.28 3.21
CA ARG A 245 24.96 0.64 4.23
C ARG A 245 23.46 0.88 4.12
N ILE A 246 22.96 1.13 2.91
CA ILE A 246 21.54 1.37 2.64
C ILE A 246 20.75 0.09 2.91
N MET A 247 21.14 -1.05 2.34
CA MET A 247 20.49 -2.33 2.60
C MET A 247 20.34 -2.60 4.10
N LYS A 248 21.44 -2.49 4.86
CA LYS A 248 21.40 -2.71 6.30
C LYS A 248 20.50 -1.71 7.04
N SER A 249 20.47 -0.44 6.61
CA SER A 249 19.64 0.58 7.25
C SER A 249 18.13 0.40 6.97
N TYR A 250 17.78 -0.25 5.85
CA TYR A 250 16.41 -0.42 5.41
C TYR A 250 15.83 -1.79 5.76
N THR A 251 16.63 -2.83 5.67
CA THR A 251 16.19 -4.22 5.91
C THR A 251 16.61 -4.78 7.28
N GLY A 252 17.58 -4.14 7.93
CA GLY A 252 18.23 -4.70 9.12
C GLY A 252 19.34 -5.71 8.81
N TYR A 253 19.45 -6.19 7.55
CA TYR A 253 20.37 -7.21 7.10
C TYR A 253 21.43 -6.67 6.14
N ALA A 254 22.61 -7.26 6.14
CA ALA A 254 23.54 -7.10 5.02
C ALA A 254 22.98 -7.87 3.79
N PRO A 255 23.32 -7.48 2.54
CA PRO A 255 22.82 -8.16 1.35
C PRO A 255 23.03 -9.68 1.35
N SER A 256 24.17 -10.15 1.83
CA SER A 256 24.51 -11.57 1.97
C SER A 256 23.76 -12.31 3.09
N GLN A 257 23.01 -11.60 3.91
CA GLN A 257 22.31 -12.12 5.10
C GLN A 257 20.79 -12.02 4.98
N ILE A 258 20.28 -11.57 3.83
CA ILE A 258 18.83 -11.51 3.58
C ILE A 258 18.27 -12.93 3.64
N PRO A 259 17.30 -13.24 4.51
CA PRO A 259 16.67 -14.54 4.56
C PRO A 259 15.89 -14.85 3.27
N ASP A 260 15.89 -16.11 2.80
CA ASP A 260 15.25 -16.53 1.52
C ASP A 260 13.77 -16.16 1.38
N HIS A 261 13.07 -15.96 2.48
CA HIS A 261 11.65 -15.58 2.53
C HIS A 261 11.44 -14.16 3.05
N TYR A 262 12.49 -13.34 3.09
CA TYR A 262 12.40 -11.95 3.50
C TYR A 262 11.80 -11.15 2.36
N VAL A 263 10.66 -10.53 2.57
CA VAL A 263 10.07 -9.59 1.63
C VAL A 263 10.27 -8.17 2.17
N PHE A 264 10.86 -7.31 1.36
CA PHE A 264 10.99 -5.90 1.67
C PHE A 264 9.87 -5.13 0.97
N ASN A 265 9.09 -4.44 1.73
CA ASN A 265 8.02 -3.59 1.22
C ASN A 265 8.46 -2.14 1.44
N GLY A 266 9.21 -1.61 0.47
CA GLY A 266 10.02 -0.40 0.61
C GLY A 266 9.25 0.90 0.70
N LEU A 267 8.02 0.95 0.19
CA LEU A 267 7.17 2.13 0.22
C LEU A 267 6.47 2.33 1.57
N LYS A 268 6.75 1.48 2.54
CA LYS A 268 6.32 1.65 3.92
C LYS A 268 7.21 2.68 4.61
N LEU A 269 6.73 3.89 4.59
CA LEU A 269 7.38 5.13 4.99
C LEU A 269 7.92 5.11 6.41
N TYR A 270 9.16 5.58 6.56
CA TYR A 270 9.83 5.72 7.85
C TYR A 270 9.24 6.87 8.67
N ALA A 271 8.72 6.57 9.85
CA ALA A 271 8.59 7.55 10.91
C ALA A 271 9.85 7.53 11.75
N ASP A 272 10.45 8.70 11.97
CA ASP A 272 11.53 8.97 12.95
C ASP A 272 12.84 8.15 12.89
N GLY A 273 13.34 7.84 11.70
CA GLY A 273 14.72 7.36 11.53
C GLY A 273 15.01 5.96 12.06
N LYS A 274 14.02 5.20 12.49
CA LYS A 274 14.15 3.78 12.82
C LYS A 274 13.52 2.93 11.71
N THR A 275 14.21 1.86 11.35
CA THR A 275 13.67 0.80 10.48
C THR A 275 12.46 0.19 11.18
N LEU A 276 11.26 0.58 10.75
CA LEU A 276 10.04 -0.02 11.27
C LEU A 276 9.53 -1.02 10.22
N ASN A 277 9.40 -2.28 10.65
CA ASN A 277 8.39 -3.15 10.08
C ASN A 277 7.06 -2.39 10.20
N PRO A 278 6.31 -2.16 9.11
CA PRO A 278 5.06 -1.41 9.20
C PRO A 278 4.01 -2.12 10.04
N THR A 279 4.13 -3.43 10.16
CA THR A 279 3.37 -4.27 11.07
C THR A 279 4.15 -4.33 12.36
N LEU A 280 3.73 -3.56 13.36
CA LEU A 280 4.25 -3.68 14.71
C LEU A 280 4.04 -5.10 15.23
N SER A 281 4.86 -5.55 16.16
CA SER A 281 4.94 -6.93 16.66
C SER A 281 3.62 -7.55 17.12
N ASP A 282 2.60 -6.74 17.38
CA ASP A 282 1.31 -7.15 17.91
C ASP A 282 0.20 -7.28 16.86
N CYS A 283 0.45 -6.84 15.62
CA CYS A 283 -0.48 -7.02 14.50
C CYS A 283 -0.43 -8.47 14.02
N LYS A 284 -1.60 -9.11 13.93
CA LYS A 284 -1.75 -10.48 13.44
C LYS A 284 -2.75 -10.52 12.32
N LEU A 285 -2.36 -11.08 11.19
CA LEU A 285 -3.29 -11.53 10.17
C LEU A 285 -3.92 -12.83 10.66
N ILE A 286 -5.21 -12.79 11.01
CA ILE A 286 -5.93 -13.94 11.62
C ILE A 286 -6.72 -14.75 10.60
N GLU A 287 -7.10 -14.15 9.48
CA GLU A 287 -7.80 -14.81 8.39
C GLU A 287 -7.53 -14.05 7.07
N PHE A 288 -7.33 -14.75 5.95
CA PHE A 288 -7.10 -14.13 4.64
C PHE A 288 -7.42 -15.07 3.47
N SER A 289 -7.75 -14.50 2.33
CA SER A 289 -8.27 -15.23 1.17
C SER A 289 -7.23 -15.92 0.30
N SER A 290 -5.94 -15.59 0.43
CA SER A 290 -4.86 -16.23 -0.33
C SER A 290 -3.87 -16.87 0.62
N PRO A 291 -3.85 -18.20 0.76
CA PRO A 291 -2.72 -18.88 1.37
C PRO A 291 -1.52 -18.76 0.43
N HIS A 292 -0.41 -18.20 0.93
CA HIS A 292 0.86 -18.36 0.26
C HIS A 292 1.28 -19.82 0.32
N ASN A 293 1.36 -20.48 -0.84
CA ASN A 293 2.05 -21.77 -0.99
C ASN A 293 3.56 -21.56 -1.02
#